data_4ffc3f33c00404951bcf97a00ff145e5
#
_entry.id   4ffc3f33c00404951bcf97a00ff145e5
#
_cell.length_a   1.000
_cell.length_b   1.000
_cell.length_c   1.000
_cell.angle_alpha   90.00
_cell.angle_beta   90.00
_cell.angle_gamma   90.00
#
_symmetry.space_group_name_H-M   'P 1'
#
loop_
_entity.id
_entity.type
_entity.pdbx_description
1 polymer ?
#
loop_
_entity_poly.entity_id
_entity_poly.type
_entity_poly.pdbx_seq_one_letter_code
_entity_poly.pdbx_strand_id
1 'polypeptide(L)'
;MNHTHETIIAGRPMKVEFGKLGMLSDAAILMSYGDTVILTNVNASEKPREGIDFFPLSVEYEERLYSVGKIPGGFIKREGKPSEKAILNGRAIDRPLRPLFPKGYRNDVQVVCTVVSVENDNLPEILAINAASMALCLSSIPFTTSTPVYPSALVPFQSIVVVPSSLSPVVNPAP
;
A
#
# COMPACT_ATOMS: atom_id res chain seq x y z
N MET A 1 -12.46 9.87 11.94
CA MET A 1 -11.71 11.15 11.95
C MET A 1 -10.74 11.15 10.79
N ASN A 2 -10.70 12.21 10.01
CA ASN A 2 -9.74 12.33 8.91
C ASN A 2 -8.41 12.85 9.46
N HIS A 3 -7.33 12.17 9.16
CA HIS A 3 -5.99 12.61 9.54
C HIS A 3 -5.17 12.84 8.28
N THR A 4 -4.41 13.92 8.30
CA THR A 4 -3.51 14.31 7.22
C THR A 4 -2.13 14.58 7.78
N HIS A 5 -1.12 13.98 7.20
CA HIS A 5 0.27 14.23 7.51
C HIS A 5 1.01 14.66 6.24
N GLU A 6 1.77 15.73 6.34
CA GLU A 6 2.55 16.28 5.22
C GLU A 6 4.02 16.40 5.62
N THR A 7 4.89 16.03 4.68
CA THR A 7 6.34 16.18 4.83
C THR A 7 6.97 16.54 3.48
N ILE A 8 8.15 17.14 3.53
CA ILE A 8 8.89 17.46 2.29
C ILE A 8 10.02 16.46 2.14
N ILE A 9 10.04 15.78 0.98
CA ILE A 9 11.04 14.80 0.64
C ILE A 9 11.68 15.17 -0.69
N ALA A 10 13.01 15.30 -0.71
CA ALA A 10 13.76 15.72 -1.88
C ALA A 10 13.20 17.01 -2.53
N GLY A 11 12.74 17.95 -1.70
CA GLY A 11 12.19 19.23 -2.16
C GLY A 11 10.74 19.18 -2.67
N ARG A 12 10.06 18.01 -2.61
CA ARG A 12 8.67 17.85 -3.04
C ARG A 12 7.77 17.48 -1.85
N PRO A 13 6.51 17.94 -1.82
CA PRO A 13 5.57 17.59 -0.78
C PRO A 13 5.11 16.14 -0.93
N MET A 14 5.21 15.38 0.16
CA MET A 14 4.55 14.10 0.32
C MET A 14 3.45 14.24 1.35
N LYS A 15 2.25 13.82 0.98
CA LYS A 15 1.06 13.90 1.83
C LYS A 15 0.45 12.51 1.99
N VAL A 16 0.07 12.19 3.22
CA VAL A 16 -0.62 10.94 3.57
C VAL A 16 -1.94 11.30 4.25
N GLU A 17 -3.04 10.81 3.70
CA GLU A 17 -4.38 10.98 4.25
C GLU A 17 -4.97 9.62 4.63
N PHE A 18 -5.53 9.49 5.82
CA PHE A 18 -6.22 8.29 6.27
C PHE A 18 -7.52 8.60 7.01
N GLY A 19 -8.43 7.61 7.06
CA GLY A 19 -9.77 7.78 7.63
C GLY A 19 -10.75 8.56 6.75
N LYS A 20 -10.43 8.79 5.47
CA LYS A 20 -11.26 9.53 4.50
C LYS A 20 -11.90 8.61 3.47
N LEU A 21 -11.15 7.64 2.98
CA LEU A 21 -11.57 6.69 1.96
C LEU A 21 -11.44 5.27 2.51
N GLY A 22 -12.11 4.31 1.87
CA GLY A 22 -11.95 2.89 2.21
C GLY A 22 -12.41 2.52 3.62
N MET A 23 -13.49 3.10 4.11
CA MET A 23 -14.00 2.93 5.49
C MET A 23 -14.36 1.49 5.89
N LEU A 24 -14.50 0.59 4.91
CA LEU A 24 -14.78 -0.84 5.14
C LEU A 24 -13.52 -1.69 5.15
N SER A 25 -12.36 -1.10 4.85
CA SER A 25 -11.07 -1.79 4.91
C SER A 25 -10.50 -1.72 6.33
N ASP A 26 -9.66 -2.68 6.71
CA ASP A 26 -8.92 -2.64 7.98
C ASP A 26 -8.04 -1.40 8.08
N ALA A 27 -7.44 -1.01 6.96
CA ALA A 27 -6.82 0.30 6.79
C ALA A 27 -6.88 0.75 5.33
N ALA A 28 -7.03 2.05 5.13
CA ALA A 28 -6.94 2.67 3.82
C ALA A 28 -6.20 4.00 3.92
N ILE A 29 -5.26 4.21 3.02
CA ILE A 29 -4.52 5.47 2.92
C ILE A 29 -4.53 6.00 1.49
N LEU A 30 -4.60 7.32 1.39
CA LEU A 30 -4.35 8.04 0.17
C LEU A 30 -3.00 8.74 0.31
N MET A 31 -2.03 8.32 -0.48
CA MET A 31 -0.68 8.88 -0.49
C MET A 31 -0.43 9.64 -1.77
N SER A 32 0.06 10.86 -1.64
CA SER A 32 0.47 11.70 -2.77
C SER A 32 1.92 12.14 -2.66
N TYR A 33 2.60 12.20 -3.78
CA TYR A 33 3.94 12.75 -3.94
C TYR A 33 4.01 13.56 -5.23
N GLY A 34 4.07 14.88 -5.12
CA GLY A 34 3.73 15.74 -6.24
C GLY A 34 2.30 15.46 -6.72
N ASP A 35 2.11 15.30 -8.03
CA ASP A 35 0.82 15.00 -8.66
C ASP A 35 0.54 13.49 -8.79
N THR A 36 1.48 12.63 -8.37
CA THR A 36 1.24 11.19 -8.32
C THR A 36 0.48 10.83 -7.04
N VAL A 37 -0.66 10.17 -7.20
CA VAL A 37 -1.55 9.81 -6.08
C VAL A 37 -1.92 8.33 -6.15
N ILE A 38 -1.81 7.65 -5.02
CA ILE A 38 -2.15 6.23 -4.86
C ILE A 38 -3.10 6.05 -3.67
N LEU A 39 -4.17 5.31 -3.92
CA LEU A 39 -5.05 4.79 -2.87
C LEU A 39 -4.65 3.36 -2.57
N THR A 40 -4.32 3.08 -1.32
CA THR A 40 -3.99 1.73 -0.87
C THR A 40 -4.96 1.28 0.20
N ASN A 41 -5.57 0.12 -0.02
CA ASN A 41 -6.49 -0.55 0.90
C ASN A 41 -5.86 -1.85 1.36
N VAL A 42 -6.03 -2.16 2.64
CA VAL A 42 -5.56 -3.40 3.25
C VAL A 42 -6.69 -4.06 4.00
N ASN A 43 -6.85 -5.36 3.79
CA ASN A 43 -7.84 -6.19 4.49
C ASN A 43 -7.19 -7.50 4.92
N ALA A 44 -7.61 -8.03 6.06
CA ALA A 44 -7.26 -9.37 6.50
C ALA A 44 -8.50 -10.16 6.89
N SER A 45 -8.44 -11.48 6.69
CA SER A 45 -9.49 -12.37 7.20
C SER A 45 -9.38 -12.49 8.72
N GLU A 46 -10.51 -12.61 9.40
CA GLU A 46 -10.53 -12.85 10.87
C GLU A 46 -9.93 -14.20 11.25
N LYS A 47 -10.08 -15.20 10.39
CA LYS A 47 -9.64 -16.58 10.63
C LYS A 47 -8.84 -17.11 9.45
N PRO A 48 -7.81 -17.94 9.72
CA PRO A 48 -7.11 -18.62 8.66
C PRO A 48 -8.04 -19.64 7.97
N ARG A 49 -7.81 -19.89 6.68
CA ARG A 49 -8.50 -20.97 5.98
C ARG A 49 -7.98 -22.33 6.44
N GLU A 50 -8.88 -23.30 6.54
CA GLU A 50 -8.50 -24.67 6.88
C GLU A 50 -7.60 -25.31 5.81
N GLY A 51 -6.55 -26.02 6.24
CA GLY A 51 -5.66 -26.76 5.34
C GLY A 51 -4.59 -25.94 4.62
N ILE A 52 -4.34 -24.69 5.02
CA ILE A 52 -3.29 -23.85 4.42
C ILE A 52 -2.00 -23.92 5.24
N ASP A 53 -0.90 -24.33 4.61
CA ASP A 53 0.43 -24.41 5.21
C ASP A 53 1.31 -23.17 4.93
N PHE A 54 0.87 -22.26 4.06
CA PHE A 54 1.60 -21.06 3.67
C PHE A 54 0.87 -19.79 4.08
N PHE A 55 1.57 -18.66 4.02
CA PHE A 55 0.99 -17.33 4.25
C PHE A 55 0.35 -16.79 2.96
N PRO A 56 -0.99 -16.65 2.91
CA PRO A 56 -1.69 -16.16 1.73
C PRO A 56 -1.71 -14.62 1.72
N LEU A 57 -0.67 -14.00 1.17
CA LEU A 57 -0.61 -12.58 0.89
C LEU A 57 -0.91 -12.35 -0.58
N SER A 58 -1.95 -11.57 -0.88
CA SER A 58 -2.30 -11.10 -2.22
C SER A 58 -2.02 -9.62 -2.32
N VAL A 59 -1.18 -9.24 -3.29
CA VAL A 59 -0.88 -7.83 -3.57
C VAL A 59 -1.31 -7.53 -5.01
N GLU A 60 -2.25 -6.62 -5.14
CA GLU A 60 -2.80 -6.17 -6.40
C GLU A 60 -2.39 -4.72 -6.66
N TYR A 61 -1.82 -4.49 -7.83
CA TYR A 61 -1.46 -3.14 -8.28
C TYR A 61 -2.29 -2.82 -9.52
N GLU A 62 -3.12 -1.80 -9.40
CA GLU A 62 -4.09 -1.43 -10.42
C GLU A 62 -3.75 -0.09 -11.05
N GLU A 63 -3.39 -0.13 -12.35
CA GLU A 63 -3.23 1.05 -13.18
C GLU A 63 -4.55 1.33 -13.89
N ARG A 64 -5.21 2.42 -13.54
CA ARG A 64 -6.48 2.84 -14.14
C ARG A 64 -6.23 3.88 -15.23
N LEU A 65 -6.92 3.76 -16.37
CA LEU A 65 -6.76 4.69 -17.49
C LEU A 65 -7.13 6.13 -17.13
N TYR A 66 -8.04 6.32 -16.18
CA TYR A 66 -8.40 7.65 -15.72
C TYR A 66 -7.24 8.38 -15.01
N SER A 67 -6.25 7.65 -14.47
CA SER A 67 -5.09 8.26 -13.81
C SER A 67 -4.24 9.11 -14.76
N VAL A 68 -4.34 8.84 -16.06
CA VAL A 68 -3.71 9.62 -17.14
C VAL A 68 -4.74 10.36 -18.01
N GLY A 69 -5.96 10.57 -17.47
CA GLY A 69 -7.03 11.29 -18.17
C GLY A 69 -7.63 10.57 -19.37
N LYS A 70 -7.47 9.25 -19.47
CA LYS A 70 -7.98 8.44 -20.59
C LYS A 70 -9.20 7.61 -20.18
N ILE A 71 -10.09 7.37 -21.15
CA ILE A 71 -11.23 6.47 -21.00
C ILE A 71 -10.91 5.19 -21.77
N PRO A 72 -11.30 4.00 -21.25
CA PRO A 72 -11.13 2.75 -21.98
C PRO A 72 -11.76 2.81 -23.36
N GLY A 73 -10.96 2.56 -24.42
CA GLY A 73 -11.35 2.74 -25.82
C GLY A 73 -11.92 1.49 -26.50
N GLY A 74 -12.01 0.34 -25.79
CA GLY A 74 -12.53 -0.90 -26.37
C GLY A 74 -14.06 -0.91 -26.52
N PHE A 75 -14.59 -1.91 -27.26
CA PHE A 75 -16.04 -2.10 -27.46
C PHE A 75 -16.80 -2.18 -26.12
N ILE A 76 -16.21 -2.83 -25.13
CA ILE A 76 -16.81 -3.01 -23.79
C ILE A 76 -16.71 -1.74 -22.94
N LYS A 77 -15.87 -0.77 -23.30
CA LYS A 77 -15.59 0.46 -22.54
C LYS A 77 -15.22 0.23 -21.07
N ARG A 78 -14.55 -0.88 -20.80
CA ARG A 78 -14.06 -1.28 -19.48
C ARG A 78 -12.56 -1.53 -19.54
N GLU A 79 -11.91 -1.39 -18.41
CA GLU A 79 -10.53 -1.81 -18.25
C GLU A 79 -10.47 -3.34 -18.32
N GLY A 80 -9.47 -3.85 -19.05
CA GLY A 80 -9.25 -5.27 -19.24
C GLY A 80 -8.51 -5.92 -18.07
N LYS A 81 -7.85 -7.04 -18.34
CA LYS A 81 -6.95 -7.69 -17.39
C LYS A 81 -5.77 -6.76 -17.05
N PRO A 82 -5.19 -6.90 -15.84
CA PRO A 82 -3.97 -6.18 -15.48
C PRO A 82 -2.85 -6.39 -16.52
N SER A 83 -2.09 -5.34 -16.79
CA SER A 83 -0.93 -5.42 -17.67
C SER A 83 0.17 -6.29 -17.05
N GLU A 84 1.07 -6.85 -17.87
CA GLU A 84 2.24 -7.59 -17.34
C GLU A 84 3.07 -6.72 -16.41
N LYS A 85 3.20 -5.42 -16.72
CA LYS A 85 3.87 -4.44 -15.86
C LYS A 85 3.17 -4.32 -14.51
N ALA A 86 1.84 -4.22 -14.49
CA ALA A 86 1.07 -4.13 -13.24
C ALA A 86 1.25 -5.39 -12.37
N ILE A 87 1.30 -6.58 -12.98
CA ILE A 87 1.57 -7.84 -12.27
C ILE A 87 2.98 -7.83 -11.67
N LEU A 88 3.98 -7.39 -12.42
CA LEU A 88 5.36 -7.29 -11.93
C LEU A 88 5.50 -6.27 -10.81
N ASN A 89 4.80 -5.13 -10.90
CA ASN A 89 4.76 -4.13 -9.85
C ASN A 89 4.11 -4.67 -8.57
N GLY A 90 3.01 -5.42 -8.67
CA GLY A 90 2.42 -6.12 -7.54
C GLY A 90 3.40 -7.07 -6.84
N ARG A 91 4.20 -7.82 -7.62
CA ARG A 91 5.28 -8.68 -7.07
C ARG A 91 6.42 -7.89 -6.44
N ALA A 92 6.75 -6.73 -7.01
CA ALA A 92 7.78 -5.84 -6.44
C ALA A 92 7.34 -5.25 -5.10
N ILE A 93 6.03 -5.00 -4.91
CA ILE A 93 5.43 -4.56 -3.65
C ILE A 93 5.37 -5.72 -2.64
N ASP A 94 4.99 -6.94 -3.06
CA ASP A 94 4.89 -8.12 -2.19
C ASP A 94 6.23 -8.49 -1.54
N ARG A 95 7.32 -8.44 -2.30
CA ARG A 95 8.64 -8.91 -1.86
C ARG A 95 9.16 -8.25 -0.58
N PRO A 96 9.15 -6.92 -0.42
CA PRO A 96 9.62 -6.28 0.81
C PRO A 96 8.63 -6.43 1.98
N LEU A 97 7.34 -6.63 1.71
CA LEU A 97 6.32 -6.70 2.76
C LEU A 97 6.22 -8.08 3.40
N ARG A 98 6.30 -9.13 2.60
CA ARG A 98 6.11 -10.54 3.05
C ARG A 98 6.99 -10.96 4.23
N PRO A 99 8.29 -10.67 4.28
CA PRO A 99 9.14 -11.06 5.41
C PRO A 99 8.86 -10.32 6.72
N LEU A 100 8.09 -9.23 6.68
CA LEU A 100 7.75 -8.42 7.86
C LEU A 100 6.55 -8.97 8.65
N PHE A 101 5.85 -9.95 8.10
CA PHE A 101 4.79 -10.64 8.83
C PHE A 101 5.37 -11.69 9.79
N PRO A 102 4.72 -11.93 10.94
CA PRO A 102 5.16 -12.93 11.89
C PRO A 102 5.21 -14.33 11.28
N LYS A 103 6.24 -15.11 11.66
CA LYS A 103 6.33 -16.52 11.27
C LYS A 103 5.12 -17.28 11.81
N GLY A 104 4.44 -18.00 10.93
CA GLY A 104 3.24 -18.76 11.31
C GLY A 104 1.92 -18.02 11.14
N TYR A 105 1.91 -16.74 10.75
CA TYR A 105 0.69 -16.05 10.38
C TYR A 105 0.06 -16.69 9.14
N ARG A 106 -1.25 -17.00 9.19
CA ARG A 106 -1.95 -17.78 8.15
C ARG A 106 -3.25 -17.14 7.69
N ASN A 107 -3.62 -15.97 8.21
CA ASN A 107 -4.81 -15.27 7.75
C ASN A 107 -4.58 -14.75 6.34
N ASP A 108 -5.63 -14.71 5.53
CA ASP A 108 -5.56 -14.09 4.21
C ASP A 108 -5.37 -12.58 4.37
N VAL A 109 -4.36 -12.05 3.71
CA VAL A 109 -4.13 -10.60 3.66
C VAL A 109 -4.18 -10.16 2.21
N GLN A 110 -5.00 -9.16 1.95
CA GLN A 110 -5.10 -8.53 0.63
C GLN A 110 -4.67 -7.06 0.72
N VAL A 111 -3.76 -6.67 -0.15
CA VAL A 111 -3.30 -5.30 -0.33
C VAL A 111 -3.64 -4.88 -1.74
N VAL A 112 -4.45 -3.84 -1.88
CA VAL A 112 -4.83 -3.30 -3.20
C VAL A 112 -4.30 -1.88 -3.32
N CYS A 113 -3.40 -1.66 -4.28
CA CYS A 113 -2.83 -0.34 -4.59
C CYS A 113 -3.44 0.15 -5.90
N THR A 114 -4.30 1.14 -5.84
CA THR A 114 -4.95 1.73 -7.01
C THR A 114 -4.31 3.08 -7.34
N VAL A 115 -3.79 3.20 -8.54
CA VAL A 115 -3.20 4.45 -9.04
C VAL A 115 -4.32 5.39 -9.45
N VAL A 116 -4.41 6.54 -8.76
CA VAL A 116 -5.46 7.54 -8.96
C VAL A 116 -5.00 8.64 -9.94
N SER A 117 -3.75 9.07 -9.80
CA SER A 117 -3.13 10.07 -10.67
C SER A 117 -1.66 9.75 -10.87
N VAL A 118 -1.10 10.10 -12.01
CA VAL A 118 0.31 9.85 -12.36
C VAL A 118 0.95 11.11 -12.94
N GLU A 119 2.09 11.46 -12.38
CA GLU A 119 3.03 12.43 -12.93
C GLU A 119 4.20 11.68 -13.56
N ASN A 120 4.70 12.13 -14.72
CA ASN A 120 5.75 11.43 -15.47
C ASN A 120 7.09 11.31 -14.69
N ASP A 121 7.37 12.28 -13.83
CA ASP A 121 8.63 12.34 -13.07
C ASP A 121 8.61 11.48 -11.80
N ASN A 122 7.43 11.08 -11.33
CA ASN A 122 7.25 10.33 -10.09
C ASN A 122 6.60 8.98 -10.38
N LEU A 123 7.40 7.94 -10.37
CA LEU A 123 6.92 6.58 -10.63
C LEU A 123 5.98 6.10 -9.52
N PRO A 124 4.74 5.73 -9.85
CA PRO A 124 3.76 5.31 -8.86
C PRO A 124 4.13 4.00 -8.16
N GLU A 125 4.96 3.15 -8.76
CA GLU A 125 5.37 1.86 -8.19
C GLU A 125 6.13 2.03 -6.86
N ILE A 126 7.01 3.03 -6.78
CA ILE A 126 7.80 3.32 -5.57
C ILE A 126 6.88 3.87 -4.47
N LEU A 127 5.97 4.75 -4.86
CA LEU A 127 4.99 5.30 -3.93
C LEU A 127 4.07 4.20 -3.38
N ALA A 128 3.68 3.23 -4.21
CA ALA A 128 2.85 2.10 -3.82
C ALA A 128 3.49 1.21 -2.75
N ILE A 129 4.81 0.96 -2.81
CA ILE A 129 5.52 0.19 -1.78
C ILE A 129 5.42 0.91 -0.43
N ASN A 130 5.64 2.22 -0.41
CA ASN A 130 5.56 3.01 0.82
C ASN A 130 4.11 3.08 1.34
N ALA A 131 3.16 3.30 0.44
CA ALA A 131 1.74 3.34 0.78
C ALA A 131 1.25 2.00 1.38
N ALA A 132 1.63 0.87 0.79
CA ALA A 132 1.29 -0.45 1.29
C ALA A 132 1.89 -0.73 2.68
N SER A 133 3.17 -0.37 2.87
CA SER A 133 3.82 -0.50 4.18
C SER A 133 3.14 0.35 5.25
N MET A 134 2.82 1.62 4.94
CA MET A 134 2.13 2.50 5.89
C MET A 134 0.71 2.02 6.20
N ALA A 135 -0.04 1.55 5.20
CA ALA A 135 -1.38 1.02 5.41
C ALA A 135 -1.36 -0.21 6.34
N LEU A 136 -0.40 -1.12 6.15
CA LEU A 136 -0.20 -2.26 7.04
C LEU A 136 0.15 -1.85 8.46
N CYS A 137 1.01 -0.83 8.63
CA CYS A 137 1.37 -0.29 9.94
C CYS A 137 0.18 0.36 10.68
N LEU A 138 -0.77 0.94 9.94
CA LEU A 138 -1.96 1.58 10.50
C LEU A 138 -3.11 0.61 10.74
N SER A 139 -3.03 -0.59 10.17
CA SER A 139 -4.04 -1.65 10.33
C SER A 139 -3.88 -2.38 11.66
N SER A 140 -4.89 -3.16 12.02
CA SER A 140 -4.84 -4.09 13.16
C SER A 140 -4.06 -5.38 12.86
N ILE A 141 -3.57 -5.54 11.63
CA ILE A 141 -2.83 -6.73 11.17
C ILE A 141 -1.46 -6.77 11.84
N PRO A 142 -1.01 -7.94 12.35
CA PRO A 142 0.32 -8.05 12.94
C PRO A 142 1.40 -7.87 11.88
N PHE A 143 2.00 -6.71 11.85
CA PHE A 143 3.03 -6.31 10.91
C PHE A 143 4.21 -5.69 11.68
N THR A 144 5.40 -6.24 11.49
CA THR A 144 6.58 -5.81 12.25
C THR A 144 7.28 -4.66 11.55
N THR A 145 7.25 -3.49 12.18
CA THR A 145 7.86 -2.26 11.65
C THR A 145 9.36 -2.12 11.93
N SER A 146 10.01 -3.13 12.51
CA SER A 146 11.33 -3.00 13.12
C SER A 146 12.51 -2.84 12.15
N THR A 147 12.31 -3.00 10.85
CA THR A 147 13.36 -2.73 9.86
C THR A 147 12.76 -2.17 8.57
N PRO A 148 13.22 -1.00 8.11
CA PRO A 148 12.91 -0.58 6.75
C PRO A 148 13.59 -1.56 5.79
N VAL A 149 12.81 -2.41 5.12
CA VAL A 149 13.32 -3.31 4.09
C VAL A 149 13.37 -2.54 2.78
N TYR A 150 14.51 -1.96 2.51
CA TYR A 150 14.80 -1.42 1.18
C TYR A 150 15.81 -2.30 0.47
N PRO A 151 15.54 -2.73 -0.77
CA PRO A 151 16.63 -3.19 -1.61
C PRO A 151 17.58 -2.00 -1.79
N SER A 152 18.83 -2.19 -1.43
CA SER A 152 19.91 -1.19 -1.41
C SER A 152 20.16 -0.47 -2.75
N ALA A 153 19.47 -0.84 -3.80
CA ALA A 153 19.57 -0.28 -5.14
C ALA A 153 18.59 0.86 -5.46
N LEU A 154 17.63 1.19 -4.57
CA LEU A 154 16.59 2.19 -4.80
C LEU A 154 16.66 3.36 -3.81
N VAL A 155 17.82 3.67 -3.28
CA VAL A 155 18.03 4.77 -2.34
C VAL A 155 18.10 6.11 -3.07
N PRO A 156 17.40 7.14 -2.56
CA PRO A 156 17.63 7.78 -1.26
C PRO A 156 16.39 7.88 -0.33
N PHE A 157 15.64 6.82 -0.15
CA PHE A 157 14.39 6.82 0.60
C PHE A 157 14.50 6.32 2.06
N GLN A 158 15.71 6.11 2.58
CA GLN A 158 15.93 5.62 3.95
C GLN A 158 15.39 6.51 5.08
N SER A 159 15.01 7.75 4.76
CA SER A 159 14.50 8.71 5.76
C SER A 159 12.97 8.81 5.82
N ILE A 160 12.22 8.06 4.98
CA ILE A 160 10.80 8.31 4.78
C ILE A 160 9.89 7.46 5.66
N VAL A 161 10.32 6.29 6.09
CA VAL A 161 9.55 5.43 7.00
C VAL A 161 10.03 5.65 8.44
N VAL A 162 10.08 6.88 8.88
CA VAL A 162 9.94 7.19 10.29
C VAL A 162 8.44 7.37 10.53
N VAL A 163 7.72 6.29 10.82
CA VAL A 163 6.44 6.42 11.50
C VAL A 163 6.74 7.17 12.79
N PRO A 164 6.27 8.40 12.96
CA PRO A 164 6.48 9.09 14.22
C PRO A 164 5.90 8.22 15.32
N SER A 165 6.63 8.02 16.39
CA SER A 165 6.24 7.26 17.58
C SER A 165 4.91 7.72 18.22
N SER A 166 4.35 8.82 17.75
CA SER A 166 3.03 9.34 18.11
C SER A 166 1.84 8.66 17.42
N LEU A 167 2.08 7.78 16.44
CA LEU A 167 1.08 6.99 15.73
C LEU A 167 1.12 5.50 16.14
N SER A 168 1.58 5.19 17.34
CA SER A 168 1.45 3.83 17.87
C SER A 168 -0.03 3.43 17.86
N PRO A 169 -0.40 2.28 17.27
CA PRO A 169 -1.76 1.78 17.36
C PRO A 169 -2.12 1.65 18.85
N VAL A 170 -3.26 2.16 19.24
CA VAL A 170 -3.85 1.88 20.54
C VAL A 170 -4.15 0.39 20.56
N VAL A 171 -3.25 -0.39 21.15
CA VAL A 171 -3.49 -1.80 21.44
C VAL A 171 -4.56 -1.81 22.53
N ASN A 172 -5.81 -2.03 22.14
CA ASN A 172 -6.84 -2.40 23.09
C ASN A 172 -6.47 -3.80 23.61
N PRO A 173 -6.28 -3.97 24.93
CA PRO A 173 -6.15 -5.30 25.49
C PRO A 173 -7.45 -6.04 25.24
N ALA A 174 -7.35 -7.22 24.62
CA ALA A 174 -8.47 -8.12 24.45
C ALA A 174 -9.04 -8.52 25.82
N PRO A 175 -10.36 -8.76 25.93
CA PRO A 175 -11.02 -9.20 27.15
C PRO A 175 -10.59 -10.57 27.62
#